data_3d3dbda39af54c44eee56a3e2cb5881c
#
_entry.id   3d3dbda39af54c44eee56a3e2cb5881c
#
_cell.length_a   1.000
_cell.length_b   1.000
_cell.length_c   1.000
_cell.angle_alpha   90.00
_cell.angle_beta   90.00
_cell.angle_gamma   90.00
#
_symmetry.space_group_name_H-M   'P 1'
#
loop_
_entity.id
_entity.type
_entity.pdbx_description
1 polymer ?
#
loop_
_entity_poly.entity_id
_entity_poly.type
_entity_poly.pdbx_seq_one_letter_code
_entity_poly.pdbx_strand_id
1 'polypeptide(L)'
;KFKKLISLVFATVLLTSISSTSFAIDKLHFIIGGGAGGGWDGTARGTGEALTKAGFLKSASFENMSGGGGGKALSYIINSKPENTVLVQSTPLVLRSITRHKGYVKGSGVLSYKDVKPIAGVIGDYGAIAVAKNSPYKNFKDVVNAYNADPKSIKMAGGSVRGSMDHLIGALAFKKAGANPNNVVYVPYDAGGKALAGLLSGETQIISTGLGE
;
A
#
# COMPACT_ATOMS: atom_id res chain seq x y z
N LYS A 1 34.01 -22.44 -52.37
CA LYS A 1 33.59 -21.04 -52.02
C LYS A 1 32.08 -20.93 -51.93
N PHE A 2 31.28 -21.59 -52.79
CA PHE A 2 29.80 -21.54 -52.77
C PHE A 2 29.16 -22.13 -51.50
N LYS A 3 29.67 -23.22 -50.94
CA LYS A 3 29.18 -23.85 -49.71
C LYS A 3 29.37 -22.98 -48.46
N LYS A 4 30.45 -22.16 -48.38
CA LYS A 4 30.66 -21.22 -47.29
C LYS A 4 29.72 -20.02 -47.34
N LEU A 5 29.31 -19.60 -48.55
CA LEU A 5 28.37 -18.49 -48.73
C LEU A 5 26.97 -18.86 -48.30
N ILE A 6 26.52 -20.07 -48.61
CA ILE A 6 25.20 -20.62 -48.21
C ILE A 6 25.15 -20.78 -46.68
N SER A 7 26.23 -21.25 -46.04
CA SER A 7 26.29 -21.39 -44.57
C SER A 7 26.21 -20.05 -43.87
N LEU A 8 26.80 -18.99 -44.45
CA LEU A 8 26.78 -17.64 -43.86
C LEU A 8 25.38 -16.99 -43.97
N VAL A 9 24.67 -17.21 -45.09
CA VAL A 9 23.32 -16.70 -45.30
C VAL A 9 22.32 -17.41 -44.38
N PHE A 10 22.47 -18.73 -44.17
CA PHE A 10 21.62 -19.48 -43.22
C PHE A 10 21.85 -19.04 -41.77
N ALA A 11 23.11 -18.75 -41.35
CA ALA A 11 23.41 -18.25 -40.02
C ALA A 11 22.85 -16.84 -39.78
N THR A 12 22.85 -15.97 -40.80
CA THR A 12 22.29 -14.61 -40.70
C THR A 12 20.76 -14.60 -40.62
N VAL A 13 20.10 -15.53 -41.32
CA VAL A 13 18.62 -15.67 -41.25
C VAL A 13 18.16 -16.26 -39.91
N LEU A 14 18.95 -17.14 -39.28
CA LEU A 14 18.61 -17.70 -37.97
C LEU A 14 18.79 -16.64 -36.79
N LEU A 15 19.67 -15.66 -36.97
CA LEU A 15 19.85 -14.61 -35.94
C LEU A 15 18.79 -13.52 -35.98
N THR A 16 18.00 -13.39 -37.06
CA THR A 16 16.94 -12.38 -37.17
C THR A 16 15.57 -12.85 -36.67
N SER A 17 15.43 -14.13 -36.29
CA SER A 17 14.12 -14.72 -35.93
C SER A 17 13.85 -14.78 -34.42
N ILE A 18 14.70 -14.21 -33.54
CA ILE A 18 14.37 -14.06 -32.13
C ILE A 18 13.86 -12.63 -31.90
N SER A 19 12.85 -12.27 -32.67
CA SER A 19 11.96 -11.18 -32.22
C SER A 19 11.12 -11.78 -31.12
N SER A 20 11.56 -11.61 -29.87
CA SER A 20 10.71 -11.83 -28.71
C SER A 20 9.48 -10.98 -28.92
N THR A 21 8.34 -11.60 -29.29
CA THR A 21 7.04 -10.95 -29.20
C THR A 21 6.79 -10.70 -27.74
N SER A 22 7.32 -9.57 -27.25
CA SER A 22 6.90 -9.00 -25.99
C SER A 22 5.41 -8.73 -26.16
N PHE A 23 4.57 -9.51 -25.50
CA PHE A 23 3.17 -9.17 -25.32
C PHE A 23 3.10 -7.98 -24.38
N ALA A 24 3.43 -6.80 -24.90
CA ALA A 24 3.23 -5.57 -24.16
C ALA A 24 1.73 -5.36 -24.01
N ILE A 25 1.24 -5.32 -22.79
CA ILE A 25 -0.14 -4.89 -22.51
C ILE A 25 -0.19 -3.40 -22.85
N ASP A 26 -0.99 -3.03 -23.87
CA ASP A 26 -1.06 -1.64 -24.31
C ASP A 26 -1.52 -0.68 -23.21
N LYS A 27 -2.48 -1.12 -22.40
CA LYS A 27 -3.09 -0.32 -21.34
C LYS A 27 -3.24 -1.16 -20.08
N LEU A 28 -2.88 -0.59 -18.92
CA LEU A 28 -3.10 -1.18 -17.62
C LEU A 28 -3.88 -0.21 -16.72
N HIS A 29 -4.93 -0.71 -16.08
CA HIS A 29 -5.73 0.06 -15.13
C HIS A 29 -5.37 -0.35 -13.70
N PHE A 30 -5.08 0.64 -12.85
CA PHE A 30 -4.73 0.43 -11.46
C PHE A 30 -5.91 0.80 -10.56
N ILE A 31 -6.48 -0.19 -9.87
CA ILE A 31 -7.45 0.03 -8.79
C ILE A 31 -6.69 0.18 -7.48
N ILE A 32 -6.93 1.27 -6.78
CA ILE A 32 -6.24 1.66 -5.56
C ILE A 32 -7.22 1.62 -4.40
N GLY A 33 -7.00 0.74 -3.43
CA GLY A 33 -7.92 0.52 -2.30
C GLY A 33 -7.92 1.59 -1.22
N GLY A 34 -7.28 2.74 -1.47
CA GLY A 34 -7.12 3.85 -0.53
C GLY A 34 -7.32 5.22 -1.18
N GLY A 35 -7.25 6.26 -0.37
CA GLY A 35 -7.39 7.65 -0.81
C GLY A 35 -6.22 8.13 -1.65
N ALA A 36 -6.47 9.16 -2.48
CA ALA A 36 -5.44 9.83 -3.25
C ALA A 36 -4.38 10.45 -2.32
N GLY A 37 -3.11 10.40 -2.75
CA GLY A 37 -1.97 10.91 -1.99
C GLY A 37 -1.49 9.98 -0.87
N GLY A 38 -2.08 8.80 -0.67
CA GLY A 38 -1.58 7.78 0.24
C GLY A 38 -0.57 6.84 -0.40
N GLY A 39 0.11 6.00 0.41
CA GLY A 39 1.17 5.12 -0.06
C GLY A 39 0.78 4.17 -1.20
N TRP A 40 -0.45 3.65 -1.19
CA TRP A 40 -0.95 2.83 -2.30
C TRP A 40 -1.17 3.62 -3.59
N ASP A 41 -1.60 4.87 -3.47
CA ASP A 41 -1.77 5.76 -4.62
C ASP A 41 -0.41 6.13 -5.24
N GLY A 42 0.55 6.51 -4.41
CA GLY A 42 1.92 6.77 -4.84
C GLY A 42 2.57 5.56 -5.50
N THR A 43 2.41 4.36 -4.89
CA THR A 43 2.92 3.09 -5.45
C THR A 43 2.30 2.80 -6.82
N ALA A 44 0.98 2.93 -6.97
CA ALA A 44 0.29 2.68 -8.24
C ALA A 44 0.79 3.63 -9.34
N ARG A 45 0.82 4.93 -9.04
CA ARG A 45 1.23 5.97 -10.02
C ARG A 45 2.70 5.82 -10.40
N GLY A 46 3.59 5.64 -9.43
CA GLY A 46 5.00 5.43 -9.69
C GLY A 46 5.26 4.14 -10.50
N THR A 47 4.56 3.04 -10.22
CA THR A 47 4.66 1.80 -10.99
C THR A 47 4.16 2.01 -12.42
N GLY A 48 2.99 2.62 -12.61
CA GLY A 48 2.43 2.88 -13.94
C GLY A 48 3.32 3.81 -14.77
N GLU A 49 3.86 4.85 -14.16
CA GLU A 49 4.81 5.77 -14.80
C GLU A 49 6.10 5.04 -15.21
N ALA A 50 6.68 4.24 -14.31
CA ALA A 50 7.89 3.48 -14.61
C ALA A 50 7.69 2.50 -15.77
N LEU A 51 6.59 1.75 -15.77
CA LEU A 51 6.27 0.82 -16.86
C LEU A 51 6.04 1.53 -18.20
N THR A 52 5.39 2.69 -18.19
CA THR A 52 5.17 3.50 -19.40
C THR A 52 6.48 4.08 -19.91
N LYS A 53 7.32 4.65 -19.05
CA LYS A 53 8.64 5.18 -19.42
C LYS A 53 9.59 4.10 -19.96
N ALA A 54 9.48 2.88 -19.41
CA ALA A 54 10.28 1.74 -19.88
C ALA A 54 9.73 1.09 -21.17
N GLY A 55 8.61 1.56 -21.71
CA GLY A 55 8.02 1.04 -22.94
C GLY A 55 7.26 -0.28 -22.79
N PHE A 56 7.00 -0.73 -21.56
CA PHE A 56 6.19 -1.94 -21.30
C PHE A 56 4.69 -1.67 -21.41
N LEU A 57 4.25 -0.42 -21.27
CA LEU A 57 2.88 0.03 -21.44
C LEU A 57 2.84 1.24 -22.37
N LYS A 58 1.78 1.37 -23.17
CA LYS A 58 1.47 2.62 -23.89
C LYS A 58 0.82 3.64 -22.95
N SER A 59 0.00 3.18 -22.01
CA SER A 59 -0.65 4.05 -21.03
C SER A 59 -1.03 3.31 -19.75
N ALA A 60 -1.05 4.05 -18.64
CA ALA A 60 -1.59 3.62 -17.35
C ALA A 60 -2.76 4.53 -16.96
N SER A 61 -3.80 3.97 -16.33
CA SER A 61 -4.90 4.71 -15.72
C SER A 61 -5.10 4.30 -14.28
N PHE A 62 -5.65 5.20 -13.44
CA PHE A 62 -5.69 5.03 -12.00
C PHE A 62 -7.06 5.40 -11.45
N GLU A 63 -7.59 4.57 -10.55
CA GLU A 63 -8.83 4.83 -9.84
C GLU A 63 -8.66 4.57 -8.34
N ASN A 64 -8.95 5.58 -7.52
CA ASN A 64 -8.98 5.45 -6.07
C ASN A 64 -10.37 4.97 -5.64
N MET A 65 -10.46 3.73 -5.19
CA MET A 65 -11.69 3.09 -4.74
C MET A 65 -11.64 2.86 -3.22
N SER A 66 -11.66 3.95 -2.46
CA SER A 66 -11.62 3.91 -0.99
C SER A 66 -12.88 3.29 -0.39
N GLY A 67 -12.74 2.66 0.77
CA GLY A 67 -13.83 2.13 1.57
C GLY A 67 -13.54 0.74 2.14
N GLY A 68 -14.05 0.49 3.36
CA GLY A 68 -13.87 -0.77 4.06
C GLY A 68 -12.40 -1.17 4.29
N GLY A 69 -11.49 -0.18 4.35
CA GLY A 69 -10.05 -0.44 4.45
C GLY A 69 -9.48 -1.16 3.24
N GLY A 70 -9.96 -0.86 2.04
CA GLY A 70 -9.58 -1.52 0.78
C GLY A 70 -10.48 -2.70 0.40
N GLY A 71 -11.43 -3.08 1.26
CA GLY A 71 -12.36 -4.19 0.99
C GLY A 71 -13.28 -3.91 -0.19
N LYS A 72 -13.69 -2.64 -0.41
CA LYS A 72 -14.47 -2.23 -1.59
C LYS A 72 -13.73 -2.54 -2.89
N ALA A 73 -12.48 -2.11 -3.01
CA ALA A 73 -11.64 -2.36 -4.18
C ALA A 73 -11.38 -3.87 -4.39
N LEU A 74 -11.08 -4.60 -3.31
CA LEU A 74 -10.91 -6.05 -3.36
C LEU A 74 -12.18 -6.75 -3.85
N SER A 75 -13.35 -6.38 -3.32
CA SER A 75 -14.64 -6.93 -3.75
C SER A 75 -14.93 -6.64 -5.22
N TYR A 76 -14.59 -5.44 -5.70
CA TYR A 76 -14.72 -5.07 -7.10
C TYR A 76 -13.89 -6.00 -8.00
N ILE A 77 -12.61 -6.16 -7.73
CA ILE A 77 -11.72 -7.03 -8.52
C ILE A 77 -12.22 -8.49 -8.56
N ILE A 78 -12.63 -9.03 -7.39
CA ILE A 78 -13.07 -10.43 -7.29
C ILE A 78 -14.37 -10.67 -8.06
N ASN A 79 -15.32 -9.73 -7.98
CA ASN A 79 -16.66 -9.92 -8.58
C ASN A 79 -16.70 -9.52 -10.06
N SER A 80 -16.01 -8.44 -10.44
CA SER A 80 -16.09 -7.89 -11.81
C SER A 80 -15.04 -8.48 -12.74
N LYS A 81 -13.94 -8.99 -12.19
CA LYS A 81 -12.80 -9.58 -12.95
C LYS A 81 -12.42 -8.74 -14.18
N PRO A 82 -12.19 -7.42 -13.99
CA PRO A 82 -11.96 -6.53 -15.12
C PRO A 82 -10.66 -6.88 -15.83
N GLU A 83 -10.67 -6.85 -17.16
CA GLU A 83 -9.49 -7.12 -17.99
C GLU A 83 -8.44 -6.01 -17.82
N ASN A 84 -7.18 -6.35 -18.03
CA ASN A 84 -6.04 -5.42 -17.97
C ASN A 84 -6.06 -4.51 -16.72
N THR A 85 -6.48 -5.08 -15.59
CA THR A 85 -6.64 -4.34 -14.33
C THR A 85 -5.89 -5.02 -13.21
N VAL A 86 -5.20 -4.22 -12.41
CA VAL A 86 -4.47 -4.68 -11.22
C VAL A 86 -4.94 -3.95 -9.98
N LEU A 87 -4.97 -4.65 -8.86
CA LEU A 87 -5.23 -4.09 -7.54
C LEU A 87 -3.90 -3.77 -6.85
N VAL A 88 -3.74 -2.53 -6.38
CA VAL A 88 -2.62 -2.15 -5.54
C VAL A 88 -3.03 -2.26 -4.07
N GLN A 89 -2.35 -3.14 -3.35
CA GLN A 89 -2.58 -3.45 -1.95
C GLN A 89 -1.24 -3.79 -1.26
N SER A 90 -1.28 -3.96 0.06
CA SER A 90 -0.11 -4.33 0.84
C SER A 90 -0.48 -5.28 2.01
N THR A 91 0.40 -5.44 2.98
CA THR A 91 0.19 -6.27 4.19
C THR A 91 -1.19 -6.11 4.85
N PRO A 92 -1.84 -4.92 4.91
CA PRO A 92 -3.20 -4.79 5.41
C PRO A 92 -4.24 -5.70 4.74
N LEU A 93 -4.06 -6.06 3.47
CA LEU A 93 -4.94 -7.03 2.80
C LEU A 93 -4.95 -8.38 3.54
N VAL A 94 -3.75 -8.90 3.85
CA VAL A 94 -3.59 -10.17 4.57
C VAL A 94 -4.14 -10.06 5.99
N LEU A 95 -3.73 -9.01 6.71
CA LEU A 95 -4.12 -8.77 8.09
C LEU A 95 -5.64 -8.66 8.26
N ARG A 96 -6.31 -7.89 7.42
CA ARG A 96 -7.77 -7.69 7.46
C ARG A 96 -8.55 -8.93 7.07
N SER A 97 -8.00 -9.74 6.17
CA SER A 97 -8.57 -11.05 5.84
C SER A 97 -8.55 -11.99 7.05
N ILE A 98 -7.42 -12.08 7.75
CA ILE A 98 -7.22 -12.94 8.91
C ILE A 98 -8.10 -12.48 10.10
N THR A 99 -8.12 -11.17 10.35
CA THR A 99 -8.89 -10.59 11.48
C THR A 99 -10.38 -10.44 11.17
N ARG A 100 -10.87 -10.86 10.01
CA ARG A 100 -12.25 -10.73 9.55
C ARG A 100 -12.77 -9.30 9.68
N HIS A 101 -11.94 -8.33 9.30
CA HIS A 101 -12.33 -6.91 9.36
C HIS A 101 -13.65 -6.68 8.62
N LYS A 102 -14.57 -5.91 9.22
CA LYS A 102 -15.94 -5.70 8.69
C LYS A 102 -16.02 -5.30 7.21
N GLY A 103 -15.02 -4.57 6.69
CA GLY A 103 -14.92 -4.20 5.28
C GLY A 103 -14.55 -5.36 4.35
N TYR A 104 -14.18 -6.50 4.90
CA TYR A 104 -13.82 -7.74 4.19
C TYR A 104 -14.85 -8.85 4.38
N VAL A 105 -15.87 -8.64 5.21
CA VAL A 105 -16.95 -9.62 5.42
C VAL A 105 -18.05 -9.35 4.39
N LYS A 106 -18.46 -10.40 3.65
CA LYS A 106 -19.58 -10.35 2.70
C LYS A 106 -20.46 -11.57 2.93
N GLY A 107 -21.68 -11.35 3.48
CA GLY A 107 -22.52 -12.46 3.91
C GLY A 107 -21.84 -13.32 4.97
N SER A 108 -21.80 -14.63 4.78
CA SER A 108 -21.07 -15.58 5.62
C SER A 108 -19.59 -15.70 5.28
N GLY A 109 -19.16 -15.15 4.13
CA GLY A 109 -17.78 -15.23 3.62
C GLY A 109 -16.90 -14.06 4.04
N VAL A 110 -15.59 -14.25 3.90
CA VAL A 110 -14.57 -13.21 4.09
C VAL A 110 -13.77 -13.09 2.82
N LEU A 111 -13.72 -11.88 2.26
CA LEU A 111 -12.81 -11.56 1.17
C LEU A 111 -11.36 -11.74 1.64
N SER A 112 -10.54 -12.41 0.85
CA SER A 112 -9.21 -12.82 1.25
C SER A 112 -8.18 -12.49 0.18
N TYR A 113 -6.92 -12.35 0.61
CA TYR A 113 -5.79 -12.33 -0.32
C TYR A 113 -5.69 -13.62 -1.16
N LYS A 114 -6.34 -14.73 -0.73
CA LYS A 114 -6.40 -16.01 -1.47
C LYS A 114 -7.37 -15.96 -2.65
N ASP A 115 -8.27 -14.96 -2.69
CA ASP A 115 -9.25 -14.79 -3.77
C ASP A 115 -8.68 -13.98 -4.96
N VAL A 116 -7.44 -13.54 -4.84
CA VAL A 116 -6.71 -12.81 -5.89
C VAL A 116 -5.35 -13.46 -6.14
N LYS A 117 -4.83 -13.28 -7.35
CA LYS A 117 -3.51 -13.77 -7.73
C LYS A 117 -2.48 -12.65 -7.53
N PRO A 118 -1.51 -12.78 -6.60
CA PRO A 118 -0.42 -11.84 -6.49
C PRO A 118 0.48 -11.92 -7.72
N ILE A 119 0.89 -10.75 -8.23
CA ILE A 119 1.74 -10.64 -9.42
C ILE A 119 3.17 -10.31 -9.02
N ALA A 120 3.36 -9.24 -8.24
CA ALA A 120 4.68 -8.79 -7.80
C ALA A 120 4.60 -7.98 -6.49
N GLY A 121 5.67 -8.00 -5.72
CA GLY A 121 5.97 -6.99 -4.70
C GLY A 121 6.86 -5.91 -5.32
N VAL A 122 6.42 -4.67 -5.29
CA VAL A 122 7.10 -3.56 -5.98
C VAL A 122 7.86 -2.63 -5.06
N ILE A 123 7.45 -2.52 -3.78
CA ILE A 123 8.15 -1.75 -2.75
C ILE A 123 8.06 -2.44 -1.39
N GLY A 124 9.02 -2.11 -0.52
CA GLY A 124 8.95 -2.31 0.93
C GLY A 124 8.89 -0.97 1.64
N ASP A 125 8.23 -0.92 2.81
CA ASP A 125 8.15 0.28 3.62
C ASP A 125 8.34 -0.06 5.10
N TYR A 126 8.72 0.93 5.89
CA TYR A 126 8.92 0.82 7.34
C TYR A 126 7.90 1.67 8.08
N GLY A 127 7.28 1.10 9.11
CA GLY A 127 6.43 1.87 10.00
C GLY A 127 7.26 2.81 10.87
N ALA A 128 6.77 4.04 11.02
CA ALA A 128 7.38 5.07 11.83
C ALA A 128 6.37 5.71 12.78
N ILE A 129 6.89 6.23 13.90
CA ILE A 129 6.15 7.11 14.79
C ILE A 129 6.83 8.48 14.73
N ALA A 130 6.05 9.51 14.43
CA ALA A 130 6.55 10.86 14.34
C ALA A 130 5.69 11.84 15.18
N VAL A 131 6.27 12.98 15.49
CA VAL A 131 5.63 14.14 16.13
C VAL A 131 5.85 15.37 15.27
N ALA A 132 5.02 16.41 15.43
CA ALA A 132 5.24 17.68 14.78
C ALA A 132 6.55 18.32 15.27
N LYS A 133 7.21 19.12 14.42
CA LYS A 133 8.49 19.78 14.73
C LYS A 133 8.45 20.62 16.04
N ASN A 134 7.33 21.25 16.30
CA ASN A 134 7.08 22.08 17.51
C ASN A 134 6.52 21.29 18.68
N SER A 135 6.48 19.96 18.59
CA SER A 135 5.99 19.10 19.69
C SER A 135 6.83 19.27 20.96
N PRO A 136 6.23 19.19 22.15
CA PRO A 136 6.96 19.14 23.42
C PRO A 136 7.77 17.85 23.58
N TYR A 137 7.39 16.77 22.85
CA TYR A 137 8.05 15.47 22.92
C TYR A 137 9.30 15.46 22.05
N LYS A 138 10.46 15.14 22.63
CA LYS A 138 11.77 15.13 21.95
C LYS A 138 12.21 13.72 21.56
N ASN A 139 11.63 12.72 22.20
CA ASN A 139 11.89 11.30 21.95
C ASN A 139 10.66 10.46 22.32
N PHE A 140 10.67 9.18 21.97
CA PHE A 140 9.53 8.31 22.23
C PHE A 140 9.26 8.08 23.72
N LYS A 141 10.30 8.18 24.58
CA LYS A 141 10.14 8.05 26.04
C LYS A 141 9.28 9.18 26.60
N ASP A 142 9.42 10.40 26.08
CA ASP A 142 8.58 11.54 26.52
C ASP A 142 7.11 11.27 26.19
N VAL A 143 6.83 10.74 24.99
CA VAL A 143 5.47 10.34 24.57
C VAL A 143 4.92 9.25 25.49
N VAL A 144 5.72 8.22 25.81
CA VAL A 144 5.31 7.13 26.72
C VAL A 144 5.04 7.64 28.14
N ASN A 145 5.84 8.55 28.65
CA ASN A 145 5.63 9.15 29.97
C ASN A 145 4.30 9.92 30.02
N ALA A 146 4.03 10.77 29.02
CA ALA A 146 2.75 11.50 28.92
C ALA A 146 1.56 10.53 28.79
N TYR A 147 1.70 9.51 27.95
CA TYR A 147 0.70 8.47 27.76
C TYR A 147 0.40 7.69 29.05
N ASN A 148 1.42 7.34 29.83
CA ASN A 148 1.22 6.63 31.11
C ASN A 148 0.57 7.51 32.17
N ALA A 149 0.80 8.82 32.15
CA ALA A 149 0.13 9.77 33.02
C ALA A 149 -1.35 9.96 32.66
N ASP A 150 -1.64 10.13 31.37
CA ASP A 150 -3.01 10.16 30.80
C ASP A 150 -3.01 9.64 29.37
N PRO A 151 -3.48 8.41 29.13
CA PRO A 151 -3.56 7.86 27.78
C PRO A 151 -4.40 8.69 26.79
N LYS A 152 -5.37 9.48 27.28
CA LYS A 152 -6.22 10.32 26.42
C LYS A 152 -5.50 11.59 25.95
N SER A 153 -4.41 11.99 26.61
CA SER A 153 -3.59 13.13 26.20
C SER A 153 -2.80 12.84 24.91
N ILE A 154 -2.62 11.58 24.53
CA ILE A 154 -1.87 11.16 23.35
C ILE A 154 -2.83 10.53 22.34
N LYS A 155 -3.34 11.33 21.41
CA LYS A 155 -4.08 10.84 20.23
C LYS A 155 -3.11 10.51 19.12
N MET A 156 -3.23 9.32 18.56
CA MET A 156 -2.37 8.80 17.50
C MET A 156 -3.11 8.79 16.18
N ALA A 157 -2.65 9.58 15.21
CA ALA A 157 -3.13 9.53 13.83
C ALA A 157 -2.59 8.30 13.10
N GLY A 158 -3.32 7.83 12.10
CA GLY A 158 -2.83 6.89 11.09
C GLY A 158 -3.70 6.88 9.86
N GLY A 159 -3.11 6.61 8.71
CA GLY A 159 -3.76 6.61 7.39
C GLY A 159 -4.56 5.36 7.08
N SER A 160 -4.77 4.48 8.07
CA SER A 160 -5.48 3.22 7.89
C SER A 160 -6.56 3.01 8.96
N VAL A 161 -7.50 2.11 8.69
CA VAL A 161 -8.59 1.81 9.62
C VAL A 161 -8.09 1.27 10.96
N ARG A 162 -8.87 1.47 12.03
CA ARG A 162 -8.57 0.90 13.36
C ARG A 162 -8.37 -0.62 13.28
N GLY A 163 -7.33 -1.11 13.96
CA GLY A 163 -6.94 -2.53 13.92
C GLY A 163 -6.12 -2.93 12.68
N SER A 164 -5.72 -1.97 11.86
CA SER A 164 -4.79 -2.20 10.75
C SER A 164 -3.36 -1.78 11.09
N MET A 165 -2.47 -1.75 10.09
CA MET A 165 -1.02 -1.65 10.27
C MET A 165 -0.60 -0.48 11.16
N ASP A 166 -1.03 0.76 10.85
CA ASP A 166 -0.60 1.95 11.59
C ASP A 166 -1.01 1.88 13.07
N HIS A 167 -2.26 1.45 13.32
CA HIS A 167 -2.74 1.26 14.68
C HIS A 167 -1.93 0.19 15.43
N LEU A 168 -1.69 -0.96 14.81
CA LEU A 168 -0.99 -2.08 15.45
C LEU A 168 0.50 -1.77 15.67
N ILE A 169 1.17 -1.12 14.72
CA ILE A 169 2.57 -0.71 14.87
C ILE A 169 2.72 0.24 16.05
N GLY A 170 1.87 1.27 16.12
CA GLY A 170 1.88 2.22 17.22
C GLY A 170 1.57 1.55 18.57
N ALA A 171 0.52 0.72 18.64
CA ALA A 171 0.16 -0.01 19.86
C ALA A 171 1.27 -0.98 20.32
N LEU A 172 1.94 -1.65 19.37
CA LEU A 172 3.07 -2.52 19.67
C LEU A 172 4.28 -1.73 20.20
N ALA A 173 4.54 -0.52 19.69
CA ALA A 173 5.59 0.33 20.19
C ALA A 173 5.33 0.73 21.66
N PHE A 174 4.11 1.15 22.01
CA PHE A 174 3.73 1.40 23.40
C PHE A 174 3.88 0.16 24.27
N LYS A 175 3.41 -1.01 23.80
CA LYS A 175 3.59 -2.28 24.50
C LYS A 175 5.06 -2.59 24.79
N LYS A 176 5.93 -2.42 23.80
CA LYS A 176 7.38 -2.66 23.93
C LYS A 176 8.05 -1.67 24.88
N ALA A 177 7.50 -0.47 25.02
CA ALA A 177 7.94 0.53 25.98
C ALA A 177 7.33 0.33 27.40
N GLY A 178 6.61 -0.77 27.65
CA GLY A 178 6.01 -1.09 28.96
C GLY A 178 4.67 -0.42 29.24
N ALA A 179 4.06 0.23 28.25
CA ALA A 179 2.74 0.87 28.39
C ALA A 179 1.60 -0.07 27.94
N ASN A 180 0.37 0.20 28.42
CA ASN A 180 -0.80 -0.61 28.04
C ASN A 180 -1.30 -0.28 26.63
N PRO A 181 -1.13 -1.15 25.65
CA PRO A 181 -1.51 -0.88 24.25
C PRO A 181 -3.03 -0.75 24.02
N ASN A 182 -3.86 -1.26 24.95
CA ASN A 182 -5.31 -1.25 24.80
C ASN A 182 -5.93 0.14 25.01
N ASN A 183 -5.20 1.05 25.63
CA ASN A 183 -5.66 2.40 25.91
C ASN A 183 -5.29 3.41 24.80
N VAL A 184 -4.67 2.95 23.70
CA VAL A 184 -4.27 3.82 22.59
C VAL A 184 -5.48 4.47 21.94
N VAL A 185 -5.52 5.80 21.98
CA VAL A 185 -6.53 6.62 21.30
C VAL A 185 -6.09 6.80 19.84
N TYR A 186 -6.57 5.91 18.99
CA TYR A 186 -6.26 5.93 17.56
C TYR A 186 -7.32 6.69 16.76
N VAL A 187 -6.88 7.64 15.95
CA VAL A 187 -7.70 8.44 15.03
C VAL A 187 -7.42 7.99 13.61
N PRO A 188 -8.34 7.26 12.96
CA PRO A 188 -8.14 6.76 11.60
C PRO A 188 -8.47 7.84 10.57
N TYR A 189 -7.58 8.04 9.61
CA TYR A 189 -7.77 8.85 8.40
C TYR A 189 -7.80 7.96 7.16
N ASP A 190 -8.31 8.49 6.03
CA ASP A 190 -8.45 7.73 4.77
C ASP A 190 -7.16 7.71 3.92
N ALA A 191 -6.05 8.15 4.43
CA ALA A 191 -4.69 8.01 3.86
C ALA A 191 -3.67 8.67 4.79
N GLY A 192 -2.39 8.37 4.65
CA GLY A 192 -1.32 8.93 5.46
C GLY A 192 -1.19 10.44 5.32
N GLY A 193 -1.35 11.00 4.12
CA GLY A 193 -1.33 12.44 3.93
C GLY A 193 -2.40 13.18 4.72
N LYS A 194 -3.62 12.61 4.87
CA LYS A 194 -4.67 13.17 5.72
C LYS A 194 -4.33 13.01 7.21
N ALA A 195 -3.73 11.89 7.60
CA ALA A 195 -3.26 11.68 8.97
C ALA A 195 -2.15 12.67 9.33
N LEU A 196 -1.23 12.95 8.40
CA LEU A 196 -0.20 13.96 8.56
C LEU A 196 -0.80 15.37 8.73
N ALA A 197 -1.84 15.72 7.99
CA ALA A 197 -2.56 16.97 8.17
C ALA A 197 -3.17 17.07 9.58
N GLY A 198 -3.77 15.99 10.10
CA GLY A 198 -4.29 15.90 11.47
C GLY A 198 -3.20 16.09 12.55
N LEU A 199 -2.00 15.58 12.31
CA LEU A 199 -0.84 15.83 13.18
C LEU A 199 -0.39 17.30 13.13
N LEU A 200 -0.26 17.86 11.92
CA LEU A 200 0.23 19.23 11.75
C LEU A 200 -0.75 20.29 12.24
N SER A 201 -2.05 20.00 12.20
CA SER A 201 -3.09 20.88 12.77
C SER A 201 -3.19 20.81 14.31
N GLY A 202 -2.51 19.84 14.95
CA GLY A 202 -2.57 19.62 16.40
C GLY A 202 -3.78 18.80 16.87
N GLU A 203 -4.61 18.28 15.95
CA GLU A 203 -5.73 17.38 16.31
C GLU A 203 -5.22 16.10 16.97
N THR A 204 -4.04 15.64 16.57
CA THR A 204 -3.35 14.49 17.15
C THR A 204 -1.93 14.86 17.58
N GLN A 205 -1.40 14.17 18.57
CA GLN A 205 -0.09 14.45 19.17
C GLN A 205 1.04 13.67 18.48
N ILE A 206 0.71 12.50 17.96
CA ILE A 206 1.64 11.63 17.24
C ILE A 206 0.98 11.05 15.99
N ILE A 207 1.77 10.61 15.05
CA ILE A 207 1.33 9.81 13.90
C ILE A 207 2.08 8.48 13.90
N SER A 208 1.38 7.41 13.53
CA SER A 208 1.96 6.10 13.17
C SER A 208 1.59 5.80 11.73
N THR A 209 2.59 5.75 10.85
CA THR A 209 2.36 5.55 9.40
C THR A 209 3.62 5.01 8.73
N GLY A 210 3.59 4.76 7.42
CA GLY A 210 4.76 4.42 6.63
C GLY A 210 5.69 5.62 6.44
N LEU A 211 7.00 5.39 6.30
CA LEU A 211 7.97 6.45 6.02
C LEU A 211 7.82 7.05 4.62
N GLY A 212 7.17 6.35 3.70
CA GLY A 212 6.90 6.79 2.34
C GLY A 212 5.67 7.70 2.18
N GLU A 213 5.02 8.07 3.28
CA GLU A 213 3.80 8.88 3.27
C GLU A 213 4.01 10.37 3.61
#